data_8cb2df544b76d75eba9c6e26883dfe86
#
_entry.id   8cb2df544b76d75eba9c6e26883dfe86
#
_cell.length_a   1.000
_cell.length_b   1.000
_cell.length_c   1.000
_cell.angle_alpha   90.00
_cell.angle_beta   90.00
_cell.angle_gamma   90.00
#
_symmetry.space_group_name_H-M   'P 1'
#
loop_
_entity.id
_entity.type
_entity.pdbx_description
1 polymer ?
#
loop_
_entity_poly.entity_id
_entity_poly.type
_entity_poly.pdbx_seq_one_letter_code
_entity_poly.pdbx_strand_id
1 'polypeptide(L)'
;MIKQQNVKLGFALAMLTAVMWGVVPIAMKYALVVIDPLTLAWSRLSISAIGITIWLAYKKQFPNLAIFKKRRRFILLMVAGFGLLGNFALFATAVQYLSATTAQVVSQMGIVIFMISSAFIFKERLRATQIIGITILLIGLGLFFNKNIADLFANMSTYGIGVWLALLASVSWACYALAQKVLLRKLRAEQLLWLIYLICAVFLWPFASPSIIANADGTQLFAIIFCGLNTIIAYGALVMAMERWQAAQVSAITTLTPLFALIFSDLFALIWPEKFAMQYLNILGYIGAVSVVAGAMFATIGHHIWHPRKGWLINRKKGEE
;
A
#
# COMPACT_ATOMS: atom_id res chain seq x y z
N MET A 1 22.74 20.48 -0.65
CA MET A 1 21.85 21.32 0.20
C MET A 1 20.96 20.39 1.02
N ILE A 2 21.18 20.30 2.32
CA ILE A 2 20.29 19.56 3.24
C ILE A 2 19.02 20.41 3.35
N LYS A 3 17.95 19.98 2.65
CA LYS A 3 16.63 20.61 2.76
C LYS A 3 16.22 20.57 4.23
N GLN A 4 15.94 21.72 4.84
CA GLN A 4 15.48 21.82 6.23
C GLN A 4 14.33 20.83 6.44
N GLN A 5 14.52 19.84 7.33
CA GLN A 5 13.52 18.82 7.61
C GLN A 5 12.30 19.51 8.25
N ASN A 6 11.20 19.60 7.52
CA ASN A 6 9.93 20.04 8.09
C ASN A 6 9.18 18.82 8.62
N VAL A 7 9.55 18.40 9.84
CA VAL A 7 9.00 17.20 10.50
C VAL A 7 7.47 17.28 10.63
N LYS A 8 6.92 18.45 10.97
CA LYS A 8 5.46 18.62 11.12
C LYS A 8 4.72 18.37 9.80
N LEU A 9 5.22 18.93 8.69
CA LEU A 9 4.63 18.72 7.39
C LEU A 9 4.85 17.28 6.91
N GLY A 10 6.02 16.69 7.15
CA GLY A 10 6.32 15.29 6.85
C GLY A 10 5.37 14.33 7.58
N PHE A 11 5.12 14.57 8.87
CA PHE A 11 4.16 13.83 9.67
C PHE A 11 2.73 13.96 9.13
N ALA A 12 2.27 15.19 8.85
CA ALA A 12 0.92 15.42 8.34
C ALA A 12 0.68 14.72 6.98
N LEU A 13 1.67 14.76 6.08
CA LEU A 13 1.60 14.07 4.79
C LEU A 13 1.60 12.54 4.92
N ALA A 14 2.42 11.99 5.83
CA ALA A 14 2.41 10.56 6.13
C ALA A 14 1.07 10.11 6.73
N MET A 15 0.51 10.92 7.64
CA MET A 15 -0.81 10.68 8.22
C MET A 15 -1.91 10.74 7.16
N LEU A 16 -1.87 11.74 6.27
CA LEU A 16 -2.78 11.82 5.13
C LEU A 16 -2.72 10.55 4.28
N THR A 17 -1.53 10.06 3.98
CA THR A 17 -1.35 8.79 3.25
C THR A 17 -2.00 7.62 3.96
N ALA A 18 -1.76 7.46 5.26
CA ALA A 18 -2.33 6.36 6.05
C ALA A 18 -3.86 6.41 6.12
N VAL A 19 -4.43 7.59 6.32
CA VAL A 19 -5.89 7.84 6.31
C VAL A 19 -6.47 7.50 4.94
N MET A 20 -5.89 8.03 3.87
CA MET A 20 -6.37 7.82 2.51
C MET A 20 -6.34 6.33 2.13
N TRP A 21 -5.27 5.61 2.47
CA TRP A 21 -5.21 4.17 2.25
C TRP A 21 -6.16 3.36 3.15
N GLY A 22 -6.46 3.86 4.37
CA GLY A 22 -7.43 3.24 5.26
C GLY A 22 -8.86 3.33 4.74
N VAL A 23 -9.23 4.46 4.15
CA VAL A 23 -10.59 4.69 3.61
C VAL A 23 -10.82 3.98 2.28
N VAL A 24 -9.77 3.83 1.45
CA VAL A 24 -9.95 3.35 0.07
C VAL A 24 -10.63 1.99 -0.06
N PRO A 25 -10.40 0.95 0.76
CA PRO A 25 -11.10 -0.33 0.61
C PRO A 25 -12.60 -0.22 0.88
N ILE A 26 -13.02 0.74 1.71
CA ILE A 26 -14.45 1.00 1.98
C ILE A 26 -15.11 1.58 0.72
N ALA A 27 -14.48 2.59 0.12
CA ALA A 27 -14.95 3.15 -1.16
C ALA A 27 -14.91 2.10 -2.29
N MET A 28 -13.89 1.25 -2.31
CA MET A 28 -13.82 0.13 -3.27
C MET A 28 -15.00 -0.83 -3.13
N LYS A 29 -15.36 -1.22 -1.89
CA LYS A 29 -16.54 -2.08 -1.68
C LYS A 29 -17.79 -1.49 -2.28
N TYR A 30 -17.99 -0.18 -2.13
CA TYR A 30 -19.14 0.51 -2.66
C TYR A 30 -19.12 0.61 -4.20
N ALA A 31 -17.93 0.86 -4.78
CA ALA A 31 -17.74 0.87 -6.23
C ALA A 31 -17.93 -0.54 -6.85
N LEU A 32 -17.48 -1.59 -6.16
CA LEU A 32 -17.56 -2.98 -6.61
C LEU A 32 -18.99 -3.57 -6.61
N VAL A 33 -19.99 -2.82 -6.17
CA VAL A 33 -21.41 -3.18 -6.34
C VAL A 33 -21.80 -3.08 -7.81
N VAL A 34 -21.24 -2.13 -8.56
CA VAL A 34 -21.63 -1.83 -9.94
C VAL A 34 -20.58 -2.21 -10.98
N ILE A 35 -19.30 -2.17 -10.62
CA ILE A 35 -18.20 -2.51 -11.53
C ILE A 35 -17.38 -3.69 -11.02
N ASP A 36 -16.79 -4.43 -11.96
CA ASP A 36 -15.90 -5.54 -11.63
C ASP A 36 -14.53 -5.05 -11.11
N PRO A 37 -13.76 -5.92 -10.40
CA PRO A 37 -12.48 -5.55 -9.81
C PRO A 37 -11.42 -5.09 -10.82
N LEU A 38 -11.40 -5.66 -12.03
CA LEU A 38 -10.41 -5.31 -13.05
C LEU A 38 -10.71 -3.93 -13.63
N THR A 39 -11.99 -3.62 -13.86
CA THR A 39 -12.45 -2.29 -14.27
C THR A 39 -12.14 -1.24 -13.19
N LEU A 40 -12.35 -1.57 -11.91
CA LEU A 40 -11.97 -0.67 -10.82
C LEU A 40 -10.45 -0.45 -10.76
N ALA A 41 -9.65 -1.52 -10.82
CA ALA A 41 -8.20 -1.42 -10.83
C ALA A 41 -7.70 -0.59 -12.03
N TRP A 42 -8.25 -0.86 -13.22
CA TRP A 42 -7.95 -0.11 -14.44
C TRP A 42 -8.29 1.38 -14.31
N SER A 43 -9.48 1.73 -13.85
CA SER A 43 -9.92 3.11 -13.70
C SER A 43 -9.00 3.89 -12.73
N ARG A 44 -8.64 3.28 -11.59
CA ARG A 44 -7.72 3.86 -10.60
C ARG A 44 -6.35 4.16 -11.21
N LEU A 45 -5.78 3.19 -11.92
CA LEU A 45 -4.45 3.31 -12.53
C LEU A 45 -4.43 4.26 -13.73
N SER A 46 -5.52 4.30 -14.52
CA SER A 46 -5.69 5.23 -15.64
C SER A 46 -5.83 6.68 -15.16
N ILE A 47 -6.66 6.94 -14.16
CA ILE A 47 -6.79 8.27 -13.55
C ILE A 47 -5.43 8.71 -12.99
N SER A 48 -4.69 7.79 -12.35
CA SER A 48 -3.37 8.09 -11.81
C SER A 48 -2.33 8.35 -12.89
N ALA A 49 -2.35 7.59 -13.98
CA ALA A 49 -1.48 7.80 -15.14
C ALA A 49 -1.72 9.17 -15.76
N ILE A 50 -3.00 9.56 -15.97
CA ILE A 50 -3.38 10.88 -16.49
C ILE A 50 -2.90 11.98 -15.55
N GLY A 51 -3.17 11.88 -14.25
CA GLY A 51 -2.80 12.89 -13.26
C GLY A 51 -1.28 13.11 -13.20
N ILE A 52 -0.48 12.03 -13.17
CA ILE A 52 0.99 12.16 -13.20
C ILE A 52 1.49 12.65 -14.55
N THR A 53 0.83 12.30 -15.66
CA THR A 53 1.19 12.83 -16.99
C THR A 53 1.06 14.35 -17.02
N ILE A 54 -0.07 14.88 -16.52
CA ILE A 54 -0.30 16.33 -16.43
C ILE A 54 0.77 16.98 -15.53
N TRP A 55 1.08 16.37 -14.39
CA TRP A 55 2.12 16.85 -13.48
C TRP A 55 3.51 16.89 -14.12
N LEU A 56 3.92 15.80 -14.79
CA LEU A 56 5.23 15.73 -15.45
C LEU A 56 5.31 16.68 -16.67
N ALA A 57 4.21 16.86 -17.40
CA ALA A 57 4.12 17.84 -18.50
C ALA A 57 4.30 19.27 -17.98
N TYR A 58 3.58 19.62 -16.89
CA TYR A 58 3.73 20.94 -16.26
C TYR A 58 5.16 21.20 -15.77
N LYS A 59 5.81 20.19 -15.18
CA LYS A 59 7.20 20.28 -14.69
C LYS A 59 8.24 20.11 -15.79
N LYS A 60 7.87 19.70 -17.01
CA LYS A 60 8.78 19.34 -18.12
C LYS A 60 9.82 18.32 -17.69
N GLN A 61 9.41 17.27 -16.92
CA GLN A 61 10.32 16.34 -16.25
C GLN A 61 10.04 14.86 -16.62
N PHE A 62 9.70 14.61 -17.88
CA PHE A 62 9.53 13.23 -18.36
C PHE A 62 10.84 12.43 -18.25
N PRO A 63 10.75 11.11 -17.98
CA PRO A 63 11.93 10.27 -17.91
C PRO A 63 12.62 10.10 -19.25
N ASN A 64 13.95 9.98 -19.24
CA ASN A 64 14.68 9.56 -20.42
C ASN A 64 14.55 8.05 -20.58
N LEU A 65 13.75 7.60 -21.56
CA LEU A 65 13.47 6.18 -21.80
C LEU A 65 14.70 5.38 -22.28
N ALA A 66 15.76 6.06 -22.74
CA ALA A 66 17.00 5.40 -23.16
C ALA A 66 17.66 4.57 -22.04
N ILE A 67 17.37 4.87 -20.78
CA ILE A 67 17.85 4.07 -19.65
C ILE A 67 17.37 2.62 -19.68
N PHE A 68 16.24 2.34 -20.32
CA PHE A 68 15.62 1.01 -20.44
C PHE A 68 16.15 0.20 -21.65
N LYS A 69 17.05 0.75 -22.49
CA LYS A 69 17.79 -0.04 -23.48
C LYS A 69 18.60 -1.17 -22.83
N LYS A 70 18.98 -1.02 -21.55
CA LYS A 70 19.61 -2.09 -20.79
C LYS A 70 18.56 -3.12 -20.37
N ARG A 71 18.67 -4.37 -20.91
CA ARG A 71 17.74 -5.49 -20.67
C ARG A 71 17.36 -5.67 -19.19
N ARG A 72 18.33 -5.59 -18.28
CA ARG A 72 18.07 -5.72 -16.83
C ARG A 72 17.11 -4.66 -16.30
N ARG A 73 17.22 -3.39 -16.75
CA ARG A 73 16.35 -2.31 -16.29
C ARG A 73 14.94 -2.44 -16.88
N PHE A 74 14.85 -2.89 -18.14
CA PHE A 74 13.57 -3.18 -18.77
C PHE A 74 12.84 -4.30 -18.04
N ILE A 75 13.51 -5.42 -17.73
CA ILE A 75 12.93 -6.51 -16.94
C ILE A 75 12.45 -6.01 -15.57
N LEU A 76 13.26 -5.20 -14.87
CA LEU A 76 12.86 -4.65 -13.58
C LEU A 76 11.64 -3.71 -13.70
N LEU A 77 11.52 -2.95 -14.79
CA LEU A 77 10.33 -2.13 -15.04
C LEU A 77 9.10 -3.01 -15.27
N MET A 78 9.23 -4.10 -16.03
CA MET A 78 8.12 -5.04 -16.24
C MET A 78 7.75 -5.74 -14.92
N VAL A 79 8.71 -6.19 -14.13
CA VAL A 79 8.45 -6.76 -12.80
C VAL A 79 7.74 -5.75 -11.89
N ALA A 80 8.14 -4.48 -11.90
CA ALA A 80 7.47 -3.43 -11.14
C ALA A 80 6.04 -3.19 -11.67
N GLY A 81 5.86 -3.11 -12.99
CA GLY A 81 4.56 -2.90 -13.62
C GLY A 81 3.59 -4.04 -13.33
N PHE A 82 3.97 -5.28 -13.66
CA PHE A 82 3.11 -6.45 -13.42
C PHE A 82 2.92 -6.76 -11.93
N GLY A 83 3.93 -6.47 -11.09
CA GLY A 83 3.78 -6.56 -9.63
C GLY A 83 2.73 -5.59 -9.09
N LEU A 84 2.72 -4.34 -9.54
CA LEU A 84 1.70 -3.37 -9.12
C LEU A 84 0.33 -3.70 -9.74
N LEU A 85 0.28 -4.09 -11.01
CA LEU A 85 -0.93 -4.54 -11.69
C LEU A 85 -1.58 -5.71 -10.94
N GLY A 86 -0.80 -6.76 -10.65
CA GLY A 86 -1.28 -7.91 -9.89
C GLY A 86 -1.76 -7.51 -8.49
N ASN A 87 -1.03 -6.62 -7.81
CA ASN A 87 -1.48 -6.11 -6.51
C ASN A 87 -2.85 -5.43 -6.61
N PHE A 88 -3.04 -4.50 -7.55
CA PHE A 88 -4.31 -3.76 -7.69
C PHE A 88 -5.46 -4.68 -8.08
N ALA A 89 -5.26 -5.59 -9.03
CA ALA A 89 -6.28 -6.53 -9.49
C ALA A 89 -6.67 -7.54 -8.39
N LEU A 90 -5.68 -8.21 -7.80
CA LEU A 90 -5.91 -9.20 -6.75
C LEU A 90 -6.48 -8.58 -5.47
N PHE A 91 -6.00 -7.38 -5.07
CA PHE A 91 -6.54 -6.70 -3.90
C PHE A 91 -7.98 -6.23 -4.14
N ALA A 92 -8.31 -5.71 -5.32
CA ALA A 92 -9.68 -5.33 -5.65
C ALA A 92 -10.61 -6.55 -5.64
N THR A 93 -10.17 -7.69 -6.16
CA THR A 93 -10.92 -8.95 -6.10
C THR A 93 -11.05 -9.44 -4.65
N ALA A 94 -9.99 -9.36 -3.84
CA ALA A 94 -10.05 -9.76 -2.42
C ALA A 94 -11.09 -8.94 -1.64
N VAL A 95 -11.18 -7.63 -1.90
CA VAL A 95 -12.13 -6.71 -1.24
C VAL A 95 -13.59 -7.07 -1.56
N GLN A 96 -13.89 -7.78 -2.65
CA GLN A 96 -15.25 -8.30 -2.88
C GLN A 96 -15.64 -9.32 -1.80
N TYR A 97 -14.71 -10.16 -1.38
CA TYR A 97 -14.93 -11.27 -0.46
C TYR A 97 -14.67 -10.94 1.00
N LEU A 98 -13.81 -9.95 1.26
CA LEU A 98 -13.37 -9.56 2.60
C LEU A 98 -13.99 -8.23 3.04
N SER A 99 -14.00 -7.99 4.34
CA SER A 99 -14.21 -6.64 4.85
C SER A 99 -13.00 -5.74 4.54
N ALA A 100 -13.21 -4.43 4.51
CA ALA A 100 -12.16 -3.44 4.30
C ALA A 100 -11.00 -3.60 5.31
N THR A 101 -11.35 -3.82 6.58
CA THR A 101 -10.37 -4.04 7.67
C THR A 101 -9.59 -5.33 7.47
N THR A 102 -10.26 -6.45 7.16
CA THR A 102 -9.58 -7.72 6.94
C THR A 102 -8.60 -7.63 5.78
N ALA A 103 -9.01 -7.04 4.65
CA ALA A 103 -8.14 -6.85 3.51
C ALA A 103 -6.89 -6.00 3.86
N GLN A 104 -7.05 -4.93 4.66
CA GLN A 104 -5.93 -4.09 5.11
C GLN A 104 -5.03 -4.78 6.13
N VAL A 105 -5.58 -5.58 7.04
CA VAL A 105 -4.78 -6.36 8.00
C VAL A 105 -3.92 -7.39 7.26
N VAL A 106 -4.49 -8.13 6.31
CA VAL A 106 -3.75 -9.11 5.50
C VAL A 106 -2.69 -8.41 4.63
N SER A 107 -2.95 -7.22 4.12
CA SER A 107 -2.00 -6.47 3.29
C SER A 107 -0.69 -6.15 4.01
N GLN A 108 -0.66 -6.14 5.35
CA GLN A 108 0.56 -5.95 6.13
C GLN A 108 1.59 -7.08 5.91
N MET A 109 1.15 -8.25 5.43
CA MET A 109 2.04 -9.32 5.00
C MET A 109 2.98 -8.87 3.87
N GLY A 110 2.58 -7.90 3.07
CA GLY A 110 3.44 -7.30 2.05
C GLY A 110 4.75 -6.74 2.63
N ILE A 111 4.68 -6.10 3.81
CA ILE A 111 5.86 -5.58 4.51
C ILE A 111 6.78 -6.73 4.94
N VAL A 112 6.22 -7.81 5.50
CA VAL A 112 6.97 -8.99 5.93
C VAL A 112 7.67 -9.65 4.74
N ILE A 113 6.92 -9.90 3.67
CA ILE A 113 7.44 -10.51 2.44
C ILE A 113 8.53 -9.64 1.83
N PHE A 114 8.32 -8.31 1.77
CA PHE A 114 9.32 -7.36 1.27
C PHE A 114 10.60 -7.40 2.11
N MET A 115 10.52 -7.39 3.44
CA MET A 115 11.70 -7.40 4.33
C MET A 115 12.48 -8.70 4.16
N ILE A 116 11.81 -9.86 4.20
CA ILE A 116 12.45 -11.16 4.05
C ILE A 116 13.09 -11.28 2.67
N SER A 117 12.35 -10.97 1.60
CA SER A 117 12.86 -11.02 0.23
C SER A 117 14.00 -10.04 0.00
N SER A 118 13.94 -8.83 0.59
CA SER A 118 15.02 -7.83 0.54
C SER A 118 16.30 -8.36 1.19
N ALA A 119 16.18 -9.03 2.34
CA ALA A 119 17.30 -9.63 3.03
C ALA A 119 18.01 -10.70 2.15
N PHE A 120 17.25 -11.57 1.49
CA PHE A 120 17.80 -12.59 0.60
C PHE A 120 18.41 -12.01 -0.69
N ILE A 121 17.66 -11.12 -1.39
CA ILE A 121 18.06 -10.60 -2.71
C ILE A 121 19.22 -9.63 -2.60
N PHE A 122 19.21 -8.75 -1.59
CA PHE A 122 20.27 -7.75 -1.40
C PHE A 122 21.33 -8.19 -0.40
N LYS A 123 21.23 -9.42 0.14
CA LYS A 123 22.14 -9.96 1.16
C LYS A 123 22.25 -9.07 2.41
N GLU A 124 21.15 -8.40 2.75
CA GLU A 124 21.00 -7.56 3.94
C GLU A 124 20.70 -8.48 5.14
N ARG A 125 21.30 -8.21 6.31
CA ARG A 125 20.96 -8.94 7.54
C ARG A 125 19.72 -8.33 8.18
N LEU A 126 18.73 -9.16 8.49
CA LEU A 126 17.60 -8.73 9.31
C LEU A 126 18.08 -8.40 10.71
N ARG A 127 17.69 -7.24 11.21
CA ARG A 127 17.99 -6.80 12.58
C ARG A 127 17.07 -7.49 13.57
N ALA A 128 17.50 -7.65 14.81
CA ALA A 128 16.69 -8.24 15.87
C ALA A 128 15.31 -7.57 16.00
N THR A 129 15.25 -6.24 15.90
CA THR A 129 13.99 -5.48 15.94
C THR A 129 13.05 -5.82 14.78
N GLN A 130 13.57 -6.13 13.58
CA GLN A 130 12.77 -6.57 12.46
C GLN A 130 12.19 -7.97 12.71
N ILE A 131 13.00 -8.88 13.22
CA ILE A 131 12.56 -10.24 13.55
C ILE A 131 11.46 -10.20 14.63
N ILE A 132 11.68 -9.45 15.72
CA ILE A 132 10.69 -9.27 16.79
C ILE A 132 9.40 -8.66 16.21
N GLY A 133 9.49 -7.60 15.40
CA GLY A 133 8.33 -6.97 14.79
C GLY A 133 7.55 -7.90 13.87
N ILE A 134 8.23 -8.70 13.04
CA ILE A 134 7.61 -9.74 12.20
C ILE A 134 6.91 -10.79 13.08
N THR A 135 7.54 -11.24 14.16
CA THR A 135 6.94 -12.22 15.08
C THR A 135 5.66 -11.69 15.73
N ILE A 136 5.69 -10.44 16.23
CA ILE A 136 4.51 -9.76 16.79
C ILE A 136 3.39 -9.66 15.75
N LEU A 137 3.73 -9.28 14.51
CA LEU A 137 2.77 -9.18 13.40
C LEU A 137 2.12 -10.53 13.10
N LEU A 138 2.90 -11.61 13.01
CA LEU A 138 2.38 -12.95 12.73
C LEU A 138 1.49 -13.47 13.85
N ILE A 139 1.86 -13.25 15.11
CA ILE A 139 1.01 -13.56 16.27
C ILE A 139 -0.29 -12.73 16.20
N GLY A 140 -0.18 -11.45 15.89
CA GLY A 140 -1.33 -10.56 15.70
C GLY A 140 -2.29 -11.06 14.63
N LEU A 141 -1.78 -11.55 13.49
CA LEU A 141 -2.61 -12.17 12.46
C LEU A 141 -3.33 -13.43 12.98
N GLY A 142 -2.64 -14.30 13.71
CA GLY A 142 -3.25 -15.48 14.34
C GLY A 142 -4.39 -15.09 15.28
N LEU A 143 -4.20 -14.05 16.10
CA LEU A 143 -5.24 -13.51 16.99
C LEU A 143 -6.39 -12.87 16.20
N PHE A 144 -6.09 -12.14 15.12
CA PHE A 144 -7.12 -11.52 14.28
C PHE A 144 -8.04 -12.57 13.64
N PHE A 145 -7.47 -13.67 13.16
CA PHE A 145 -8.22 -14.74 12.52
C PHE A 145 -8.77 -15.80 13.47
N ASN A 146 -8.67 -15.62 14.79
CA ASN A 146 -8.98 -16.66 15.79
C ASN A 146 -10.34 -17.36 15.60
N LYS A 147 -11.38 -16.64 15.18
CA LYS A 147 -12.71 -17.21 14.90
C LYS A 147 -12.82 -17.84 13.52
N ASN A 148 -12.04 -17.38 12.55
CA ASN A 148 -12.17 -17.72 11.15
C ASN A 148 -11.03 -18.62 10.64
N ILE A 149 -10.20 -19.17 11.55
CA ILE A 149 -9.09 -20.06 11.18
C ILE A 149 -9.60 -21.28 10.40
N ALA A 150 -10.71 -21.87 10.82
CA ALA A 150 -11.32 -23.00 10.12
C ALA A 150 -11.74 -22.62 8.69
N ASP A 151 -12.30 -21.42 8.50
CA ASP A 151 -12.76 -20.93 7.21
C ASP A 151 -11.59 -20.65 6.23
N LEU A 152 -10.39 -20.34 6.76
CA LEU A 152 -9.20 -20.15 5.92
C LEU A 152 -8.78 -21.42 5.19
N PHE A 153 -9.02 -22.57 5.80
CA PHE A 153 -8.61 -23.89 5.31
C PHE A 153 -9.81 -24.75 4.85
N ALA A 154 -11.04 -24.29 5.10
CA ALA A 154 -12.24 -24.95 4.58
C ALA A 154 -12.22 -24.91 3.05
N ASN A 155 -12.47 -26.03 2.43
CA ASN A 155 -12.50 -26.17 0.98
C ASN A 155 -13.46 -25.12 0.37
N MET A 156 -12.91 -24.18 -0.42
CA MET A 156 -13.66 -23.16 -1.20
C MET A 156 -14.54 -22.21 -0.39
N SER A 157 -14.22 -21.92 0.89
CA SER A 157 -14.92 -20.84 1.58
C SER A 157 -14.66 -19.50 0.88
N THR A 158 -15.71 -18.73 0.65
CA THR A 158 -15.64 -17.39 0.04
C THR A 158 -14.65 -16.48 0.80
N TYR A 159 -14.64 -16.59 2.12
CA TYR A 159 -13.72 -15.86 2.99
C TYR A 159 -12.26 -16.29 2.79
N GLY A 160 -12.00 -17.62 2.74
CA GLY A 160 -10.67 -18.17 2.50
C GLY A 160 -10.10 -17.73 1.14
N ILE A 161 -10.92 -17.76 0.07
CA ILE A 161 -10.54 -17.25 -1.25
C ILE A 161 -10.10 -15.79 -1.16
N GLY A 162 -10.86 -14.95 -0.46
CA GLY A 162 -10.54 -13.54 -0.27
C GLY A 162 -9.19 -13.33 0.43
N VAL A 163 -8.91 -14.10 1.49
CA VAL A 163 -7.63 -14.02 2.23
C VAL A 163 -6.46 -14.46 1.34
N TRP A 164 -6.58 -15.56 0.60
CA TRP A 164 -5.54 -16.00 -0.32
C TRP A 164 -5.27 -15.00 -1.43
N LEU A 165 -6.31 -14.37 -2.00
CA LEU A 165 -6.16 -13.30 -2.98
C LEU A 165 -5.43 -12.08 -2.40
N ALA A 166 -5.75 -11.68 -1.16
CA ALA A 166 -5.07 -10.57 -0.47
C ALA A 166 -3.60 -10.91 -0.15
N LEU A 167 -3.28 -12.17 0.17
CA LEU A 167 -1.90 -12.63 0.35
C LEU A 167 -1.13 -12.61 -0.98
N LEU A 168 -1.72 -13.09 -2.07
CA LEU A 168 -1.12 -13.01 -3.41
C LEU A 168 -0.93 -11.56 -3.87
N ALA A 169 -1.88 -10.67 -3.55
CA ALA A 169 -1.73 -9.23 -3.75
C ALA A 169 -0.52 -8.68 -2.99
N SER A 170 -0.30 -9.15 -1.74
CA SER A 170 0.86 -8.76 -0.92
C SER A 170 2.19 -9.25 -1.51
N VAL A 171 2.23 -10.47 -2.06
CA VAL A 171 3.41 -10.98 -2.80
C VAL A 171 3.68 -10.12 -4.05
N SER A 172 2.65 -9.83 -4.83
CA SER A 172 2.75 -8.99 -6.04
C SER A 172 3.26 -7.59 -5.68
N TRP A 173 2.77 -7.01 -4.58
CA TRP A 173 3.26 -5.73 -4.08
C TRP A 173 4.74 -5.79 -3.66
N ALA A 174 5.16 -6.86 -3.02
CA ALA A 174 6.57 -7.02 -2.64
C ALA A 174 7.48 -7.11 -3.86
N CYS A 175 7.07 -7.80 -4.94
CA CYS A 175 7.79 -7.81 -6.21
C CYS A 175 7.92 -6.41 -6.82
N TYR A 176 6.81 -5.65 -6.85
CA TYR A 176 6.82 -4.25 -7.25
C TYR A 176 7.80 -3.44 -6.41
N ALA A 177 7.70 -3.51 -5.08
CA ALA A 177 8.51 -2.71 -4.16
C ALA A 177 10.02 -3.03 -4.28
N LEU A 178 10.39 -4.29 -4.46
CA LEU A 178 11.78 -4.72 -4.67
C LEU A 178 12.35 -4.17 -5.98
N ALA A 179 11.62 -4.28 -7.08
CA ALA A 179 12.02 -3.76 -8.37
C ALA A 179 12.10 -2.22 -8.35
N GLN A 180 11.13 -1.56 -7.73
CA GLN A 180 11.11 -0.12 -7.50
C GLN A 180 12.33 0.36 -6.71
N LYS A 181 12.71 -0.33 -5.61
CA LYS A 181 13.90 0.00 -4.80
C LYS A 181 15.17 0.11 -5.66
N VAL A 182 15.31 -0.74 -6.67
CA VAL A 182 16.45 -0.72 -7.58
C VAL A 182 16.35 0.40 -8.62
N LEU A 183 15.17 0.61 -9.20
CA LEU A 183 14.93 1.60 -10.26
C LEU A 183 15.01 3.03 -9.75
N LEU A 184 14.60 3.30 -8.51
CA LEU A 184 14.67 4.62 -7.86
C LEU A 184 16.09 5.13 -7.68
N ARG A 185 17.12 4.28 -7.83
CA ARG A 185 18.52 4.73 -7.90
C ARG A 185 18.85 5.52 -9.17
N LYS A 186 17.97 5.49 -10.19
CA LYS A 186 18.21 6.08 -11.52
C LYS A 186 17.06 6.96 -12.01
N LEU A 187 15.90 6.86 -11.42
CA LEU A 187 14.68 7.61 -11.75
C LEU A 187 14.15 8.30 -10.51
N ARG A 188 13.47 9.42 -10.72
CA ARG A 188 12.64 10.03 -9.67
C ARG A 188 11.39 9.20 -9.46
N ALA A 189 10.80 9.29 -8.27
CA ALA A 189 9.64 8.50 -7.92
C ALA A 189 8.44 8.74 -8.86
N GLU A 190 8.18 10.00 -9.20
CA GLU A 190 7.08 10.39 -10.09
C GLU A 190 7.26 9.82 -11.52
N GLN A 191 8.50 9.83 -12.02
CA GLN A 191 8.84 9.29 -13.34
C GLN A 191 8.64 7.78 -13.40
N LEU A 192 9.03 7.08 -12.33
CA LEU A 192 8.89 5.65 -12.25
C LEU A 192 7.41 5.25 -12.10
N LEU A 193 6.66 5.93 -11.22
CA LEU A 193 5.22 5.69 -11.04
C LEU A 193 4.44 5.94 -12.33
N TRP A 194 4.78 7.01 -13.07
CA TRP A 194 4.18 7.29 -14.36
C TRP A 194 4.32 6.12 -15.33
N LEU A 195 5.54 5.58 -15.49
CA LEU A 195 5.79 4.43 -16.36
C LEU A 195 5.01 3.19 -15.91
N ILE A 196 5.01 2.92 -14.60
CA ILE A 196 4.32 1.76 -14.04
C ILE A 196 2.82 1.89 -14.24
N TYR A 197 2.22 3.05 -13.97
CA TYR A 197 0.78 3.27 -14.16
C TYR A 197 0.36 3.19 -15.62
N LEU A 198 1.18 3.68 -16.56
CA LEU A 198 0.94 3.50 -17.99
C LEU A 198 0.94 2.04 -18.39
N ILE A 199 1.94 1.26 -17.94
CA ILE A 199 1.99 -0.19 -18.18
C ILE A 199 0.72 -0.84 -17.65
N CYS A 200 0.35 -0.56 -16.40
CA CYS A 200 -0.84 -1.14 -15.79
C CYS A 200 -2.13 -0.75 -16.55
N ALA A 201 -2.30 0.51 -16.91
CA ALA A 201 -3.48 0.98 -17.63
C ALA A 201 -3.61 0.33 -19.01
N VAL A 202 -2.50 0.19 -19.75
CA VAL A 202 -2.48 -0.44 -21.07
C VAL A 202 -2.77 -1.95 -20.98
N PHE A 203 -2.12 -2.66 -20.05
CA PHE A 203 -2.29 -4.10 -19.92
C PHE A 203 -3.61 -4.52 -19.29
N LEU A 204 -4.24 -3.67 -18.45
CA LEU A 204 -5.59 -3.95 -17.92
C LEU A 204 -6.71 -3.57 -18.88
N TRP A 205 -6.47 -2.70 -19.86
CA TRP A 205 -7.49 -2.24 -20.81
C TRP A 205 -8.30 -3.38 -21.46
N PRO A 206 -7.69 -4.48 -21.96
CA PRO A 206 -8.45 -5.56 -22.60
C PRO A 206 -9.39 -6.32 -21.65
N PHE A 207 -9.17 -6.21 -20.34
CA PHE A 207 -9.94 -6.90 -19.30
C PHE A 207 -10.91 -5.95 -18.56
N ALA A 208 -10.86 -4.67 -18.86
CA ALA A 208 -11.75 -3.68 -18.27
C ALA A 208 -12.99 -3.49 -19.15
N SER A 209 -14.11 -3.23 -18.51
CA SER A 209 -15.38 -2.92 -19.13
C SER A 209 -15.86 -1.51 -18.77
N PRO A 210 -15.22 -0.44 -19.29
CA PRO A 210 -15.50 0.94 -18.88
C PRO A 210 -16.98 1.37 -19.10
N SER A 211 -17.67 0.76 -20.07
CA SER A 211 -19.08 1.02 -20.33
C SER A 211 -19.98 0.75 -19.13
N ILE A 212 -19.60 -0.16 -18.24
CA ILE A 212 -20.35 -0.50 -17.02
C ILE A 212 -20.40 0.69 -16.07
N ILE A 213 -19.41 1.59 -16.08
CA ILE A 213 -19.35 2.79 -15.24
C ILE A 213 -20.54 3.72 -15.51
N ALA A 214 -21.10 3.69 -16.73
CA ALA A 214 -22.29 4.48 -17.09
C ALA A 214 -23.55 4.05 -16.30
N ASN A 215 -23.56 2.83 -15.75
CA ASN A 215 -24.68 2.32 -14.93
C ASN A 215 -24.56 2.72 -13.45
N ALA A 216 -23.45 3.36 -13.05
CA ALA A 216 -23.23 3.80 -11.68
C ALA A 216 -24.14 4.96 -11.31
N ASP A 217 -24.74 4.89 -10.12
CA ASP A 217 -25.40 6.04 -9.52
C ASP A 217 -24.39 7.13 -9.11
N GLY A 218 -24.87 8.31 -8.73
CA GLY A 218 -23.99 9.44 -8.39
C GLY A 218 -23.03 9.12 -7.23
N THR A 219 -23.45 8.32 -6.26
CA THR A 219 -22.61 7.93 -5.10
C THR A 219 -21.58 6.87 -5.47
N GLN A 220 -21.94 5.91 -6.32
CA GLN A 220 -21.02 4.91 -6.85
C GLN A 220 -19.98 5.53 -7.77
N LEU A 221 -20.40 6.47 -8.64
CA LEU A 221 -19.49 7.24 -9.49
C LEU A 221 -18.49 8.06 -8.65
N PHE A 222 -18.98 8.70 -7.59
CA PHE A 222 -18.11 9.38 -6.62
C PHE A 222 -17.11 8.43 -5.99
N ALA A 223 -17.51 7.21 -5.59
CA ALA A 223 -16.62 6.21 -5.02
C ALA A 223 -15.54 5.76 -6.03
N ILE A 224 -15.89 5.56 -7.29
CA ILE A 224 -14.94 5.19 -8.37
C ILE A 224 -13.91 6.31 -8.57
N ILE A 225 -14.37 7.56 -8.72
CA ILE A 225 -13.50 8.73 -8.89
C ILE A 225 -12.63 8.91 -7.65
N PHE A 226 -13.21 8.79 -6.44
CA PHE A 226 -12.46 8.87 -5.19
C PHE A 226 -11.34 7.83 -5.14
N CYS A 227 -11.59 6.57 -5.53
CA CYS A 227 -10.57 5.53 -5.57
C CYS A 227 -9.39 5.89 -6.50
N GLY A 228 -9.67 6.51 -7.65
CA GLY A 228 -8.66 7.00 -8.59
C GLY A 228 -7.85 8.16 -8.01
N LEU A 229 -8.53 9.19 -7.53
CA LEU A 229 -7.91 10.37 -6.91
C LEU A 229 -7.13 10.01 -5.64
N ASN A 230 -7.67 9.08 -4.83
CA ASN A 230 -6.98 8.56 -3.66
C ASN A 230 -5.59 8.02 -4.03
N THR A 231 -5.48 7.29 -5.13
CA THR A 231 -4.19 6.76 -5.59
C THR A 231 -3.19 7.88 -5.86
N ILE A 232 -3.59 8.96 -6.53
CA ILE A 232 -2.70 10.11 -6.80
C ILE A 232 -2.34 10.85 -5.51
N ILE A 233 -3.34 11.17 -4.69
CA ILE A 233 -3.17 11.98 -3.48
C ILE A 233 -2.31 11.23 -2.46
N ALA A 234 -2.63 9.95 -2.18
CA ALA A 234 -1.91 9.17 -1.18
C ALA A 234 -0.44 8.92 -1.59
N TYR A 235 -0.19 8.51 -2.83
CA TYR A 235 1.20 8.32 -3.28
C TYR A 235 1.94 9.65 -3.41
N GLY A 236 1.27 10.74 -3.84
CA GLY A 236 1.85 12.08 -3.88
C GLY A 236 2.23 12.56 -2.47
N ALA A 237 1.34 12.40 -1.49
CA ALA A 237 1.59 12.74 -0.09
C ALA A 237 2.75 11.89 0.48
N LEU A 238 2.80 10.59 0.16
CA LEU A 238 3.87 9.68 0.58
C LEU A 238 5.25 10.16 0.10
N VAL A 239 5.38 10.46 -1.20
CA VAL A 239 6.63 10.96 -1.79
C VAL A 239 7.02 12.28 -1.15
N MET A 240 6.09 13.22 -1.01
CA MET A 240 6.32 14.50 -0.36
C MET A 240 6.67 14.37 1.13
N ALA A 241 6.13 13.37 1.83
CA ALA A 241 6.49 13.06 3.22
C ALA A 241 7.95 12.58 3.31
N MET A 242 8.34 11.64 2.43
CA MET A 242 9.70 11.08 2.38
C MET A 242 10.77 12.12 2.01
N GLU A 243 10.41 13.16 1.26
CA GLU A 243 11.32 14.29 0.98
C GLU A 243 11.56 15.19 2.21
N ARG A 244 10.64 15.22 3.17
CA ARG A 244 10.63 16.16 4.31
C ARG A 244 10.92 15.50 5.65
N TRP A 245 10.78 14.20 5.72
CA TRP A 245 10.96 13.43 6.93
C TRP A 245 11.68 12.12 6.63
N GLN A 246 12.20 11.44 7.66
CA GLN A 246 12.94 10.19 7.47
C GLN A 246 12.01 9.07 6.97
N ALA A 247 12.44 8.36 5.94
CA ALA A 247 11.63 7.30 5.32
C ALA A 247 11.13 6.24 6.31
N ALA A 248 11.95 5.88 7.31
CA ALA A 248 11.54 4.94 8.36
C ALA A 248 10.34 5.44 9.18
N GLN A 249 10.34 6.73 9.55
CA GLN A 249 9.26 7.34 10.31
C GLN A 249 7.99 7.50 9.48
N VAL A 250 8.12 7.88 8.20
CA VAL A 250 7.01 7.91 7.25
C VAL A 250 6.40 6.51 7.11
N SER A 251 7.23 5.49 6.91
CA SER A 251 6.76 4.10 6.81
C SER A 251 6.06 3.64 8.09
N ALA A 252 6.55 4.02 9.28
CA ALA A 252 5.89 3.67 10.53
C ALA A 252 4.47 4.27 10.65
N ILE A 253 4.30 5.52 10.20
CA ILE A 253 2.96 6.13 10.19
C ILE A 253 2.04 5.42 9.19
N THR A 254 2.56 5.06 8.01
CA THR A 254 1.73 4.36 7.02
C THR A 254 1.31 2.95 7.45
N THR A 255 2.01 2.30 8.39
CA THR A 255 1.55 1.03 8.98
C THR A 255 0.28 1.15 9.83
N LEU A 256 -0.15 2.38 10.19
CA LEU A 256 -1.43 2.62 10.88
C LEU A 256 -2.66 2.42 9.97
N THR A 257 -2.47 2.25 8.67
CA THR A 257 -3.55 2.09 7.67
C THR A 257 -4.66 1.11 8.09
N PRO A 258 -4.40 -0.11 8.64
CA PRO A 258 -5.46 -1.01 9.05
C PRO A 258 -6.30 -0.47 10.21
N LEU A 259 -5.72 0.31 11.12
CA LEU A 259 -6.48 0.95 12.21
C LEU A 259 -7.41 2.02 11.65
N PHE A 260 -6.98 2.79 10.67
CA PHE A 260 -7.87 3.73 9.98
C PHE A 260 -8.97 3.01 9.21
N ALA A 261 -8.67 1.88 8.54
CA ALA A 261 -9.69 1.08 7.90
C ALA A 261 -10.75 0.58 8.89
N LEU A 262 -10.33 0.14 10.07
CA LEU A 262 -11.23 -0.29 11.14
C LEU A 262 -12.10 0.88 11.62
N ILE A 263 -11.48 1.99 12.01
CA ILE A 263 -12.17 3.18 12.53
C ILE A 263 -13.20 3.71 11.51
N PHE A 264 -12.81 3.85 10.25
CA PHE A 264 -13.71 4.36 9.22
C PHE A 264 -14.78 3.35 8.83
N SER A 265 -14.50 2.03 8.84
CA SER A 265 -15.53 1.02 8.62
C SER A 265 -16.63 1.10 9.66
N ASP A 266 -16.26 1.20 10.94
CA ASP A 266 -17.23 1.31 12.04
C ASP A 266 -17.96 2.65 12.00
N LEU A 267 -17.26 3.74 11.71
CA LEU A 267 -17.85 5.07 11.58
C LEU A 267 -18.89 5.13 10.45
N PHE A 268 -18.58 4.61 9.26
CA PHE A 268 -19.52 4.58 8.14
C PHE A 268 -20.70 3.64 8.40
N ALA A 269 -20.49 2.52 9.10
CA ALA A 269 -21.56 1.64 9.50
C ALA A 269 -22.53 2.30 10.53
N LEU A 270 -22.01 3.18 11.40
CA LEU A 270 -22.84 3.97 12.32
C LEU A 270 -23.64 5.07 11.62
N ILE A 271 -23.02 5.75 10.63
CA ILE A 271 -23.67 6.88 9.93
C ILE A 271 -24.65 6.39 8.85
N TRP A 272 -24.31 5.31 8.14
CA TRP A 272 -25.10 4.74 7.03
C TRP A 272 -25.26 3.22 7.19
N PRO A 273 -26.02 2.74 8.20
CA PRO A 273 -26.14 1.31 8.48
C PRO A 273 -26.80 0.52 7.35
N GLU A 274 -27.61 1.19 6.52
CA GLU A 274 -28.24 0.59 5.34
C GLU A 274 -27.23 0.30 4.18
N LYS A 275 -26.07 0.97 4.18
CA LYS A 275 -25.04 0.84 3.12
C LYS A 275 -23.80 0.09 3.57
N PHE A 276 -23.48 0.15 4.86
CA PHE A 276 -22.26 -0.41 5.42
C PHE A 276 -22.59 -1.31 6.62
N ALA A 277 -22.23 -2.59 6.51
CA ALA A 277 -22.40 -3.54 7.60
C ALA A 277 -21.33 -3.31 8.69
N MET A 278 -21.77 -3.31 9.95
CA MET A 278 -20.87 -3.24 11.09
C MET A 278 -20.01 -4.50 11.19
N GLN A 279 -18.72 -4.31 11.44
CA GLN A 279 -17.79 -5.41 11.55
C GLN A 279 -17.65 -5.87 13.00
N TYR A 280 -18.30 -6.99 13.35
CA TYR A 280 -18.23 -7.54 14.70
C TYR A 280 -16.93 -8.35 14.91
N LEU A 281 -15.87 -7.68 15.30
CA LEU A 281 -14.68 -8.36 15.81
C LEU A 281 -14.88 -8.72 17.29
N ASN A 282 -14.35 -9.88 17.71
CA ASN A 282 -14.23 -10.17 19.12
C ASN A 282 -13.00 -9.45 19.72
N ILE A 283 -12.86 -9.47 21.04
CA ILE A 283 -11.76 -8.83 21.75
C ILE A 283 -10.39 -9.29 21.22
N LEU A 284 -10.22 -10.61 20.95
CA LEU A 284 -8.98 -11.13 20.36
C LEU A 284 -8.72 -10.61 18.96
N GLY A 285 -9.76 -10.40 18.16
CA GLY A 285 -9.65 -9.80 16.83
C GLY A 285 -9.17 -8.34 16.88
N TYR A 286 -9.69 -7.54 17.82
CA TYR A 286 -9.19 -6.17 18.03
C TYR A 286 -7.74 -6.16 18.53
N ILE A 287 -7.40 -7.01 19.51
CA ILE A 287 -6.02 -7.16 19.99
C ILE A 287 -5.12 -7.60 18.84
N GLY A 288 -5.58 -8.52 18.00
CA GLY A 288 -4.86 -8.98 16.81
C GLY A 288 -4.58 -7.87 15.83
N ALA A 289 -5.59 -7.06 15.47
CA ALA A 289 -5.44 -5.92 14.56
C ALA A 289 -4.40 -4.90 15.09
N VAL A 290 -4.47 -4.56 16.38
CA VAL A 290 -3.51 -3.65 17.02
C VAL A 290 -2.11 -4.27 17.04
N SER A 291 -1.99 -5.57 17.32
CA SER A 291 -0.71 -6.29 17.34
C SER A 291 -0.07 -6.35 15.95
N VAL A 292 -0.86 -6.56 14.89
CA VAL A 292 -0.37 -6.52 13.50
C VAL A 292 0.27 -5.17 13.20
N VAL A 293 -0.42 -4.07 13.54
CA VAL A 293 0.08 -2.72 13.32
C VAL A 293 1.31 -2.42 14.17
N ALA A 294 1.28 -2.77 15.45
CA ALA A 294 2.42 -2.59 16.36
C ALA A 294 3.65 -3.37 15.87
N GLY A 295 3.45 -4.62 15.43
CA GLY A 295 4.50 -5.46 14.86
C GLY A 295 5.10 -4.87 13.58
N ALA A 296 4.26 -4.41 12.65
CA ALA A 296 4.70 -3.77 11.41
C ALA A 296 5.48 -2.47 11.70
N MET A 297 4.99 -1.65 12.62
CA MET A 297 5.66 -0.44 13.07
C MET A 297 7.02 -0.76 13.70
N PHE A 298 7.07 -1.71 14.63
CA PHE A 298 8.31 -2.10 15.31
C PHE A 298 9.33 -2.70 14.33
N ALA A 299 8.89 -3.52 13.37
CA ALA A 299 9.76 -4.02 12.31
C ALA A 299 10.36 -2.89 11.46
N THR A 300 9.62 -1.80 11.27
CA THR A 300 10.05 -0.66 10.43
C THR A 300 10.97 0.30 11.16
N ILE A 301 10.64 0.69 12.40
CA ILE A 301 11.38 1.75 13.14
C ILE A 301 12.02 1.28 14.43
N GLY A 302 11.79 0.05 14.89
CA GLY A 302 12.27 -0.45 16.18
C GLY A 302 13.77 -0.25 16.39
N HIS A 303 14.56 -0.31 15.30
CA HIS A 303 16.00 -0.04 15.37
C HIS A 303 16.33 1.41 15.78
N HIS A 304 15.55 2.39 15.32
CA HIS A 304 15.74 3.80 15.69
C HIS A 304 15.34 4.07 17.14
N ILE A 305 14.40 3.27 17.68
CA ILE A 305 13.96 3.36 19.08
C ILE A 305 14.98 2.67 20.00
N TRP A 306 15.48 1.49 19.62
CA TRP A 306 16.36 0.67 20.46
C TRP A 306 17.81 1.17 20.52
N HIS A 307 18.29 1.90 19.50
CA HIS A 307 19.63 2.47 19.44
C HIS A 307 19.63 3.97 19.11
N PRO A 308 19.06 4.82 19.95
CA PRO A 308 18.95 6.24 19.65
C PRO A 308 20.28 6.99 19.61
N ARG A 309 21.35 6.43 20.22
CA ARG A 309 22.63 7.13 20.42
C ARG A 309 23.67 6.99 19.31
N LYS A 310 23.58 6.02 18.42
CA LYS A 310 24.61 5.86 17.35
C LYS A 310 24.44 6.82 16.16
N GLY A 311 23.26 7.35 15.92
CA GLY A 311 23.04 8.33 14.84
C GLY A 311 23.49 9.74 15.18
N TRP A 312 23.56 10.11 16.46
CA TRP A 312 23.94 11.45 16.90
C TRP A 312 25.46 11.67 16.96
N LEU A 313 26.23 10.62 17.24
CA LEU A 313 27.69 10.67 17.32
C LEU A 313 28.39 10.68 15.96
N ILE A 314 27.76 10.16 14.91
CA ILE A 314 28.34 10.15 13.54
C ILE A 314 28.26 11.57 12.93
N ASN A 315 27.24 12.36 13.27
CA ASN A 315 27.12 13.73 12.77
C ASN A 315 28.00 14.73 13.53
N ARG A 316 28.46 14.43 14.75
CA ARG A 316 29.33 15.32 15.51
C ARG A 316 30.79 15.22 15.03
N LYS A 317 31.23 14.07 14.53
CA LYS A 317 32.59 13.89 13.98
C LYS A 317 32.80 14.41 12.56
N LYS A 318 31.74 14.77 11.83
CA LYS A 318 31.83 15.39 10.51
C LYS A 318 31.69 16.91 10.49
N GLY A 319 31.56 17.53 11.61
CA GLY A 319 31.48 18.99 11.77
C GLY A 319 32.72 19.61 12.42
N GLU A 320 33.74 18.81 12.75
CA GLU A 320 35.00 19.24 13.37
C GLU A 320 36.25 18.93 12.51
N GLU A 321 36.07 18.59 11.23
CA GLU A 321 37.11 18.60 10.18
C GLU A 321 36.70 19.66 9.09
#